data_10d73231eb355d60043094753ffee36d
#
_entry.id   10d73231eb355d60043094753ffee36d
#
_cell.length_a   1.000
_cell.length_b   1.000
_cell.length_c   1.000
_cell.angle_alpha   90.00
_cell.angle_beta   90.00
_cell.angle_gamma   90.00
#
_symmetry.space_group_name_H-M   'P 1'
#
loop_
_entity.id
_entity.type
_entity.pdbx_description
1 polymer ?
#
loop_
_entity_poly.entity_id
_entity_poly.type
_entity_poly.pdbx_seq_one_letter_code
_entity_poly.pdbx_strand_id
1 'polypeptide(L)'
;MTLKDLKIGESAVIKTVGGSGALRQHFLDMGVIPQAEVTLIKYAPMGDPMELQLHGYELTLRLDDAAKIEIEKIEKRTRKHEGAANINSSVHPGLGEEGKYHVEGDGEPLADGELITYALVGNQNCGKTTLFNQLTGANQHVGNFPGVTVDRKDGPIKGYPDTRITDLPGIYSMSPYSSEEIVSRNFVLDDKPKAIINIVDATNIERNMYLTMQLLEMNIPMVVALNMMDEVTGNHGSIDVNGMEAMLGVPVIPISAAKNEGVDELVRHAIHIAKYQERPGRQDFCDENDFGGAVHRCIHAICEMISDHAESAGVPLRFAASKLIEGDELVLEKLQLDQNEKETIEHLILQMEKERGLDRSAAIADMRFSFIEKVCESTVVKPTESRERKRSEKIDKVLTGKYTAIPCFFGIMVAVFYLTFNVIGAWLQDILELGIDWLTTQVDAMLAAAGVNEVLHGLIIDGIFSGVGSVLSFLPIIVVLFFFLSLMEDSGYIARVAFFMDKLLRK
;
A
#
# COMPACT_ATOMS: atom_id res chain seq x y z
N MET A 1 -16.76 -26.32 -8.90
CA MET A 1 -16.36 -26.13 -7.50
C MET A 1 -15.88 -24.70 -7.38
N THR A 2 -16.23 -24.01 -6.30
CA THR A 2 -15.80 -22.62 -6.11
C THR A 2 -14.57 -22.54 -5.20
N LEU A 3 -13.84 -21.42 -5.25
CA LEU A 3 -12.67 -21.17 -4.43
C LEU A 3 -12.98 -21.25 -2.92
N LYS A 4 -14.21 -20.89 -2.54
CA LYS A 4 -14.74 -21.02 -1.16
C LYS A 4 -14.69 -22.46 -0.62
N ASP A 5 -14.78 -23.46 -1.50
CA ASP A 5 -14.85 -24.89 -1.11
C ASP A 5 -13.47 -25.51 -0.91
N LEU A 6 -12.36 -24.75 -1.16
CA LEU A 6 -11.00 -25.22 -1.01
C LEU A 6 -10.66 -25.40 0.48
N LYS A 7 -9.89 -26.46 0.81
CA LYS A 7 -9.43 -26.71 2.18
C LYS A 7 -8.01 -26.18 2.39
N ILE A 8 -7.67 -25.90 3.64
CA ILE A 8 -6.34 -25.44 4.02
C ILE A 8 -5.27 -26.39 3.51
N GLY A 9 -4.29 -25.89 2.76
CA GLY A 9 -3.20 -26.63 2.15
C GLY A 9 -3.53 -27.31 0.81
N GLU A 10 -4.77 -27.23 0.33
CA GLU A 10 -5.15 -27.68 -1.01
C GLU A 10 -4.80 -26.63 -2.05
N SER A 11 -4.37 -27.08 -3.25
CA SER A 11 -4.12 -26.25 -4.43
C SER A 11 -5.16 -26.51 -5.51
N ALA A 12 -5.44 -25.50 -6.31
CA ALA A 12 -6.37 -25.55 -7.43
C ALA A 12 -5.92 -24.60 -8.54
N VAL A 13 -6.42 -24.82 -9.75
CA VAL A 13 -6.31 -23.89 -10.88
C VAL A 13 -7.61 -23.15 -11.01
N ILE A 14 -7.54 -21.83 -11.19
CA ILE A 14 -8.69 -20.98 -11.46
C ILE A 14 -9.19 -21.26 -12.85
N LYS A 15 -10.49 -21.60 -13.01
CA LYS A 15 -11.12 -21.80 -14.31
C LYS A 15 -11.78 -20.53 -14.83
N THR A 16 -12.63 -19.96 -14.00
CA THR A 16 -13.37 -18.75 -14.37
C THR A 16 -13.41 -17.79 -13.19
N VAL A 17 -13.31 -16.51 -13.51
CA VAL A 17 -13.46 -15.42 -12.55
C VAL A 17 -14.80 -14.78 -12.79
N GLY A 18 -15.72 -14.99 -11.86
CA GLY A 18 -17.07 -14.41 -11.90
C GLY A 18 -17.09 -12.94 -11.49
N GLY A 19 -18.30 -12.38 -11.48
CA GLY A 19 -18.50 -10.95 -11.32
C GLY A 19 -18.61 -10.24 -12.67
N SER A 20 -18.91 -8.95 -12.64
CA SER A 20 -19.02 -8.11 -13.85
C SER A 20 -18.45 -6.72 -13.58
N GLY A 21 -18.02 -6.03 -14.63
CA GLY A 21 -17.52 -4.67 -14.56
C GLY A 21 -16.32 -4.51 -13.61
N ALA A 22 -16.31 -3.44 -12.83
CA ALA A 22 -15.19 -3.04 -11.97
C ALA A 22 -14.79 -4.11 -10.92
N LEU A 23 -15.73 -4.87 -10.37
CA LEU A 23 -15.42 -5.93 -9.40
C LEU A 23 -14.59 -7.06 -10.02
N ARG A 24 -14.96 -7.50 -11.24
CA ARG A 24 -14.23 -8.53 -11.95
C ARG A 24 -12.82 -8.05 -12.32
N GLN A 25 -12.72 -6.82 -12.81
CA GLN A 25 -11.43 -6.19 -13.11
C GLN A 25 -10.54 -6.12 -11.87
N HIS A 26 -11.11 -5.77 -10.72
CA HIS A 26 -10.38 -5.75 -9.45
C HIS A 26 -9.81 -7.12 -9.06
N PHE A 27 -10.53 -8.23 -9.30
CA PHE A 27 -9.99 -9.57 -9.07
C PHE A 27 -8.81 -9.88 -10.00
N LEU A 28 -8.93 -9.53 -11.27
CA LEU A 28 -7.86 -9.72 -12.26
C LEU A 28 -6.62 -8.88 -11.91
N ASP A 29 -6.80 -7.63 -11.52
CA ASP A 29 -5.73 -6.73 -11.08
C ASP A 29 -5.01 -7.24 -9.82
N MET A 30 -5.71 -8.02 -8.98
CA MET A 30 -5.13 -8.74 -7.85
C MET A 30 -4.56 -10.12 -8.22
N GLY A 31 -4.41 -10.45 -9.49
CA GLY A 31 -3.81 -11.71 -9.96
C GLY A 31 -4.74 -12.94 -9.88
N VAL A 32 -6.02 -12.77 -9.58
CA VAL A 32 -6.99 -13.86 -9.66
C VAL A 32 -7.39 -14.04 -11.13
N ILE A 33 -6.56 -14.80 -11.86
CA ILE A 33 -6.64 -14.94 -13.32
C ILE A 33 -6.99 -16.38 -13.68
N PRO A 34 -7.82 -16.64 -14.73
CA PRO A 34 -7.99 -17.99 -15.22
C PRO A 34 -6.65 -18.65 -15.57
N GLN A 35 -6.49 -19.92 -15.26
CA GLN A 35 -5.29 -20.74 -15.39
C GLN A 35 -4.21 -20.49 -14.31
N ALA A 36 -4.32 -19.49 -13.44
CA ALA A 36 -3.43 -19.30 -12.31
C ALA A 36 -3.62 -20.39 -11.24
N GLU A 37 -2.50 -20.85 -10.66
CA GLU A 37 -2.50 -21.79 -9.53
C GLU A 37 -2.71 -21.00 -8.23
N VAL A 38 -3.67 -21.45 -7.42
CA VAL A 38 -4.00 -20.87 -6.12
C VAL A 38 -3.95 -21.93 -5.04
N THR A 39 -3.36 -21.60 -3.88
CA THR A 39 -3.30 -22.48 -2.71
C THR A 39 -3.92 -21.78 -1.51
N LEU A 40 -4.83 -22.46 -0.78
CA LEU A 40 -5.38 -21.93 0.45
C LEU A 40 -4.40 -22.14 1.61
N ILE A 41 -3.89 -21.03 2.17
CA ILE A 41 -2.95 -21.06 3.29
C ILE A 41 -3.69 -21.20 4.62
N LYS A 42 -4.61 -20.30 4.89
CA LYS A 42 -5.38 -20.26 6.14
C LYS A 42 -6.66 -19.46 5.96
N TYR A 43 -7.53 -19.55 6.95
CA TYR A 43 -8.62 -18.61 7.12
C TYR A 43 -8.25 -17.57 8.18
N ALA A 44 -8.71 -16.35 7.98
CA ALA A 44 -8.66 -15.36 9.03
C ALA A 44 -9.43 -15.83 10.27
N PRO A 45 -9.15 -15.27 11.44
CA PRO A 45 -9.92 -15.53 12.66
C PRO A 45 -11.42 -15.46 12.39
N MET A 46 -12.18 -16.40 12.94
CA MET A 46 -13.62 -16.56 12.67
C MET A 46 -13.98 -17.09 11.26
N GLY A 47 -13.01 -17.47 10.41
CA GLY A 47 -13.20 -18.18 9.16
C GLY A 47 -13.47 -17.31 7.92
N ASP A 48 -13.38 -15.98 8.01
CA ASP A 48 -13.50 -15.04 6.90
C ASP A 48 -12.70 -13.77 7.20
N PRO A 49 -11.88 -13.26 6.25
CA PRO A 49 -11.59 -13.75 4.91
C PRO A 49 -10.70 -15.00 4.87
N MET A 50 -10.56 -15.58 3.67
CA MET A 50 -9.59 -16.62 3.37
C MET A 50 -8.29 -15.99 2.86
N GLU A 51 -7.14 -16.59 3.22
CA GLU A 51 -5.82 -16.17 2.78
C GLU A 51 -5.25 -17.20 1.79
N LEU A 52 -4.95 -16.72 0.61
CA LEU A 52 -4.57 -17.49 -0.55
C LEU A 52 -3.13 -17.15 -0.95
N GLN A 53 -2.41 -18.12 -1.48
CA GLN A 53 -1.14 -17.90 -2.17
C GLN A 53 -1.36 -18.03 -3.67
N LEU A 54 -0.98 -16.99 -4.43
CA LEU A 54 -0.95 -17.00 -5.89
C LEU A 54 0.19 -16.07 -6.37
N HIS A 55 0.77 -16.36 -7.55
CA HIS A 55 1.89 -15.60 -8.13
C HIS A 55 3.05 -15.31 -7.16
N GLY A 56 3.22 -16.16 -6.13
CA GLY A 56 4.29 -15.99 -5.14
C GLY A 56 4.02 -15.06 -3.97
N TYR A 57 2.84 -14.43 -3.86
CA TYR A 57 2.42 -13.57 -2.76
C TYR A 57 1.12 -14.04 -2.09
N GLU A 58 0.81 -13.48 -0.93
CA GLU A 58 -0.39 -13.79 -0.15
C GLU A 58 -1.50 -12.77 -0.45
N LEU A 59 -2.68 -13.28 -0.82
CA LEU A 59 -3.89 -12.50 -1.07
C LEU A 59 -4.99 -12.90 -0.10
N THR A 60 -5.66 -11.93 0.50
CA THR A 60 -6.86 -12.18 1.31
C THR A 60 -8.13 -11.89 0.52
N LEU A 61 -9.06 -12.85 0.49
CA LEU A 61 -10.32 -12.73 -0.22
C LEU A 61 -11.49 -13.07 0.71
N ARG A 62 -12.58 -12.30 0.64
CA ARG A 62 -13.80 -12.62 1.39
C ARG A 62 -14.47 -13.87 0.83
N LEU A 63 -15.11 -14.64 1.67
CA LEU A 63 -15.79 -15.88 1.24
C LEU A 63 -16.91 -15.65 0.22
N ASP A 64 -17.57 -14.50 0.27
CA ASP A 64 -18.60 -14.13 -0.70
C ASP A 64 -18.00 -13.84 -2.09
N ASP A 65 -16.78 -13.32 -2.14
CA ASP A 65 -16.06 -13.10 -3.37
C ASP A 65 -15.41 -14.39 -3.89
N ALA A 66 -14.87 -15.21 -3.01
CA ALA A 66 -14.36 -16.54 -3.32
C ALA A 66 -15.43 -17.48 -3.90
N ALA A 67 -16.69 -17.29 -3.52
CA ALA A 67 -17.82 -18.05 -4.09
C ALA A 67 -18.10 -17.74 -5.57
N LYS A 68 -17.59 -16.62 -6.09
CA LYS A 68 -17.74 -16.19 -7.50
C LYS A 68 -16.66 -16.76 -8.41
N ILE A 69 -15.60 -17.39 -7.84
CA ILE A 69 -14.43 -17.88 -8.57
C ILE A 69 -14.54 -19.40 -8.68
N GLU A 70 -14.61 -19.92 -9.92
CA GLU A 70 -14.63 -21.36 -10.18
C GLU A 70 -13.22 -21.92 -10.29
N ILE A 71 -13.01 -23.09 -9.65
CA ILE A 71 -11.71 -23.74 -9.61
C ILE A 71 -11.79 -25.22 -9.97
N GLU A 72 -10.64 -25.76 -10.39
CA GLU A 72 -10.39 -27.19 -10.54
C GLU A 72 -9.23 -27.61 -9.63
N LYS A 73 -9.47 -28.61 -8.76
CA LYS A 73 -8.42 -29.11 -7.86
C LYS A 73 -7.30 -29.77 -8.66
N ILE A 74 -6.07 -29.49 -8.25
CA ILE A 74 -4.88 -30.16 -8.73
C ILE A 74 -4.14 -30.82 -7.57
N GLU A 75 -3.47 -31.94 -7.85
CA GLU A 75 -2.49 -32.47 -6.92
C GLU A 75 -1.30 -31.52 -6.84
N LYS A 76 -0.86 -31.22 -5.62
CA LYS A 76 0.20 -30.24 -5.34
C LYS A 76 1.45 -30.52 -6.17
N ARG A 77 1.68 -29.77 -7.23
CA ARG A 77 2.97 -29.73 -7.92
C ARG A 77 3.91 -28.89 -7.07
N THR A 78 4.88 -29.51 -6.42
CA THR A 78 6.02 -28.82 -5.82
C THR A 78 6.84 -28.22 -6.96
N ARG A 79 6.52 -27.00 -7.40
CA ARG A 79 7.50 -26.19 -8.13
C ARG A 79 8.63 -25.91 -7.14
N LYS A 80 9.78 -26.54 -7.34
CA LYS A 80 11.03 -26.07 -6.74
C LYS A 80 11.33 -24.75 -7.43
N HIS A 81 11.15 -23.65 -6.70
CA HIS A 81 11.83 -22.41 -7.06
C HIS A 81 13.33 -22.73 -6.95
N GLU A 82 14.00 -22.90 -8.05
CA GLU A 82 15.44 -22.83 -8.11
C GLU A 82 15.77 -21.35 -7.89
N GLY A 83 16.06 -21.01 -6.64
CA GLY A 83 16.39 -19.66 -6.26
C GLY A 83 17.53 -19.13 -7.11
N ALA A 84 17.41 -17.88 -7.54
CA ALA A 84 18.48 -17.16 -8.22
C ALA A 84 19.80 -17.33 -7.46
N ALA A 85 20.82 -17.78 -8.14
CA ALA A 85 22.12 -18.08 -7.55
C ALA A 85 22.74 -16.77 -7.02
N ASN A 86 23.10 -16.76 -5.72
CA ASN A 86 23.94 -15.76 -5.04
C ASN A 86 23.91 -14.34 -5.67
N ILE A 87 22.88 -13.58 -5.37
CA ILE A 87 22.77 -12.17 -5.78
C ILE A 87 23.54 -11.34 -4.75
N ASN A 88 24.63 -10.73 -5.17
CA ASN A 88 25.59 -10.04 -4.28
C ASN A 88 25.39 -8.52 -4.15
N SER A 89 24.40 -7.89 -4.79
CA SER A 89 24.29 -6.43 -4.77
C SER A 89 22.89 -5.92 -4.47
N SER A 90 22.63 -5.64 -3.18
CA SER A 90 21.47 -4.84 -2.76
C SER A 90 21.79 -3.34 -2.67
N VAL A 91 22.87 -2.89 -3.29
CA VAL A 91 23.35 -1.50 -3.21
C VAL A 91 23.29 -0.88 -4.61
N HIS A 92 22.59 0.25 -4.71
CA HIS A 92 22.56 1.05 -5.95
C HIS A 92 23.90 1.77 -6.12
N PRO A 93 24.51 1.77 -7.31
CA PRO A 93 25.84 2.37 -7.54
C PRO A 93 25.85 3.90 -7.61
N GLY A 94 24.68 4.57 -7.65
CA GLY A 94 24.53 6.03 -7.70
C GLY A 94 24.39 6.60 -9.11
N LEU A 95 24.24 7.93 -9.23
CA LEU A 95 24.05 8.66 -10.49
C LEU A 95 25.24 8.60 -11.48
N GLY A 96 26.27 7.81 -11.23
CA GLY A 96 27.49 7.74 -12.04
C GLY A 96 27.49 6.69 -13.13
N GLU A 97 26.38 6.03 -13.44
CA GLU A 97 26.32 4.87 -14.34
C GLU A 97 26.28 5.21 -15.84
N GLU A 98 26.53 6.46 -16.21
CA GLU A 98 26.68 6.92 -17.61
C GLU A 98 25.59 6.41 -18.56
N GLY A 99 24.31 6.59 -18.19
CA GLY A 99 23.18 6.26 -19.07
C GLY A 99 22.94 4.75 -19.28
N LYS A 100 23.56 3.88 -18.50
CA LYS A 100 23.39 2.43 -18.68
C LYS A 100 21.96 1.96 -18.43
N TYR A 101 21.25 2.62 -17.52
CA TYR A 101 19.86 2.35 -17.15
C TYR A 101 18.94 3.57 -17.35
N HIS A 102 19.51 4.72 -17.66
CA HIS A 102 18.83 5.97 -17.94
C HIS A 102 18.97 6.27 -19.43
N VAL A 103 17.88 6.33 -20.15
CA VAL A 103 17.90 6.71 -21.57
C VAL A 103 18.02 8.23 -21.63
N GLU A 104 19.25 8.73 -21.88
CA GLU A 104 19.44 10.14 -22.13
C GLU A 104 18.77 10.54 -23.46
N GLY A 105 17.95 11.59 -23.44
CA GLY A 105 17.67 12.36 -24.64
C GLY A 105 16.29 12.29 -25.25
N ASP A 106 15.32 11.55 -24.68
CA ASP A 106 13.94 11.51 -25.21
C ASP A 106 13.03 12.63 -24.66
N GLY A 107 13.49 13.42 -23.70
CA GLY A 107 12.73 14.51 -23.10
C GLY A 107 13.37 15.88 -23.31
N GLU A 108 12.57 16.93 -23.36
CA GLU A 108 13.06 18.30 -23.29
C GLU A 108 13.34 18.66 -21.82
N PRO A 109 14.59 18.99 -21.44
CA PRO A 109 14.92 19.38 -20.07
C PRO A 109 14.08 20.57 -19.61
N LEU A 110 13.64 20.54 -18.35
CA LEU A 110 12.90 21.64 -17.76
C LEU A 110 13.79 22.88 -17.60
N ALA A 111 13.19 24.08 -17.75
CA ALA A 111 13.88 25.34 -17.56
C ALA A 111 14.35 25.50 -16.10
N ASP A 112 15.49 26.14 -15.88
CA ASP A 112 15.98 26.43 -14.53
C ASP A 112 14.97 27.31 -13.76
N GLY A 113 14.56 26.84 -12.57
CA GLY A 113 13.55 27.50 -11.73
C GLY A 113 12.10 27.12 -12.05
N GLU A 114 11.84 26.23 -12.99
CA GLU A 114 10.52 25.67 -13.20
C GLU A 114 10.09 24.77 -12.02
N LEU A 115 8.83 24.90 -11.58
CA LEU A 115 8.30 24.08 -10.49
C LEU A 115 8.19 22.62 -10.92
N ILE A 116 8.93 21.75 -10.26
CA ILE A 116 8.89 20.32 -10.49
C ILE A 116 7.81 19.69 -9.63
N THR A 117 6.78 19.12 -10.26
CA THR A 117 5.68 18.45 -9.56
C THR A 117 5.84 16.94 -9.58
N TYR A 118 5.71 16.31 -8.41
CA TYR A 118 5.82 14.87 -8.22
C TYR A 118 4.50 14.27 -7.75
N ALA A 119 4.16 13.09 -8.27
CA ALA A 119 3.17 12.20 -7.68
C ALA A 119 3.87 11.12 -6.86
N LEU A 120 3.55 11.00 -5.57
CA LEU A 120 3.97 9.87 -4.76
C LEU A 120 2.89 8.79 -4.84
N VAL A 121 3.19 7.68 -5.51
CA VAL A 121 2.26 6.60 -5.81
C VAL A 121 2.74 5.29 -5.18
N GLY A 122 1.82 4.45 -4.75
CA GLY A 122 2.15 3.12 -4.24
C GLY A 122 0.96 2.44 -3.58
N ASN A 123 1.12 1.16 -3.29
CA ASN A 123 0.07 0.35 -2.70
C ASN A 123 -0.24 0.80 -1.25
N GLN A 124 -1.35 0.29 -0.71
CA GLN A 124 -1.63 0.48 0.72
C GLN A 124 -0.55 -0.22 1.56
N ASN A 125 -0.15 0.42 2.65
CA ASN A 125 0.86 -0.07 3.61
C ASN A 125 2.30 -0.25 3.06
N CYS A 126 2.63 0.24 1.87
CA CYS A 126 4.01 0.22 1.34
C CYS A 126 4.96 1.23 2.01
N GLY A 127 4.49 2.03 2.99
CA GLY A 127 5.28 3.05 3.68
C GLY A 127 5.23 4.45 3.05
N LYS A 128 4.24 4.73 2.18
CA LYS A 128 4.07 5.98 1.44
C LYS A 128 4.04 7.22 2.35
N THR A 129 3.19 7.24 3.37
CA THR A 129 3.08 8.35 4.31
C THR A 129 4.38 8.56 5.11
N THR A 130 5.08 7.49 5.46
CA THR A 130 6.39 7.56 6.13
C THR A 130 7.41 8.24 5.22
N LEU A 131 7.51 7.81 3.96
CA LEU A 131 8.40 8.42 2.99
C LEU A 131 8.03 9.90 2.73
N PHE A 132 6.75 10.21 2.56
CA PHE A 132 6.29 11.59 2.37
C PHE A 132 6.73 12.50 3.53
N ASN A 133 6.60 12.03 4.77
CA ASN A 133 7.04 12.77 5.96
C ASN A 133 8.58 12.95 5.99
N GLN A 134 9.35 11.97 5.53
CA GLN A 134 10.81 12.10 5.41
C GLN A 134 11.19 13.13 4.35
N LEU A 135 10.52 13.12 3.20
CA LEU A 135 10.78 14.02 2.09
C LEU A 135 10.41 15.47 2.40
N THR A 136 9.25 15.71 3.03
CA THR A 136 8.70 17.07 3.22
C THR A 136 8.97 17.66 4.61
N GLY A 137 9.09 16.83 5.64
CA GLY A 137 9.22 17.28 7.04
C GLY A 137 7.96 17.96 7.56
N ALA A 138 8.12 19.12 8.23
CA ALA A 138 7.01 19.87 8.82
C ALA A 138 6.26 20.77 7.81
N ASN A 139 6.76 20.91 6.60
CA ASN A 139 6.22 21.83 5.58
C ASN A 139 5.18 21.13 4.70
N GLN A 140 4.09 20.69 5.31
CA GLN A 140 3.00 19.98 4.62
C GLN A 140 1.76 20.85 4.55
N HIS A 141 1.07 20.79 3.41
CA HIS A 141 -0.25 21.35 3.23
C HIS A 141 -1.27 20.22 3.17
N VAL A 142 -2.29 20.28 4.03
CA VAL A 142 -3.32 19.24 4.13
C VAL A 142 -4.65 19.81 3.65
N GLY A 143 -5.32 19.11 2.76
CA GLY A 143 -6.63 19.46 2.21
C GLY A 143 -7.32 18.21 1.68
N ASN A 144 -8.34 18.38 0.85
CA ASN A 144 -9.00 17.29 0.14
C ASN A 144 -8.79 17.44 -1.37
N PHE A 145 -8.82 16.33 -2.09
CA PHE A 145 -8.89 16.38 -3.56
C PHE A 145 -10.20 17.02 -4.02
N PRO A 146 -10.20 17.80 -5.10
CA PRO A 146 -11.39 18.48 -5.58
C PRO A 146 -12.56 17.51 -5.84
N GLY A 147 -13.73 17.81 -5.26
CA GLY A 147 -14.98 17.07 -5.50
C GLY A 147 -15.13 15.73 -4.77
N VAL A 148 -14.19 15.33 -3.93
CA VAL A 148 -14.22 14.08 -3.16
C VAL A 148 -13.74 14.28 -1.72
N THR A 149 -14.08 13.33 -0.84
CA THR A 149 -13.68 13.35 0.59
C THR A 149 -12.36 12.60 0.83
N VAL A 150 -11.47 12.63 -0.15
CA VAL A 150 -10.16 11.97 -0.07
C VAL A 150 -9.10 12.99 0.30
N ASP A 151 -8.31 12.70 1.32
CA ASP A 151 -7.26 13.58 1.82
C ASP A 151 -6.16 13.81 0.78
N ARG A 152 -5.74 15.06 0.64
CA ARG A 152 -4.62 15.51 -0.19
C ARG A 152 -3.54 16.11 0.70
N LYS A 153 -2.32 15.68 0.52
CA LYS A 153 -1.14 16.24 1.19
C LYS A 153 -0.11 16.63 0.15
N ASP A 154 0.33 17.88 0.22
CA ASP A 154 1.35 18.44 -0.67
C ASP A 154 2.47 19.05 0.17
N GLY A 155 3.67 19.09 -0.36
CA GLY A 155 4.79 19.79 0.26
C GLY A 155 6.01 19.88 -0.66
N PRO A 156 6.94 20.81 -0.40
CA PRO A 156 8.24 20.82 -1.07
C PRO A 156 9.15 19.72 -0.54
N ILE A 157 10.03 19.19 -1.36
CA ILE A 157 11.09 18.27 -0.92
C ILE A 157 12.14 19.09 -0.17
N LYS A 158 12.60 18.60 0.97
CA LYS A 158 13.64 19.23 1.80
C LYS A 158 14.90 19.53 0.96
N GLY A 159 15.38 20.78 1.02
CA GLY A 159 16.53 21.20 0.24
C GLY A 159 16.25 21.61 -1.21
N TYR A 160 15.00 21.41 -1.69
CA TYR A 160 14.58 21.73 -3.06
C TYR A 160 13.25 22.51 -3.06
N PRO A 161 13.29 23.84 -2.82
CA PRO A 161 12.09 24.66 -2.68
C PRO A 161 11.27 24.75 -3.97
N ASP A 162 11.88 24.56 -5.14
CA ASP A 162 11.20 24.58 -6.43
C ASP A 162 10.56 23.20 -6.79
N THR A 163 10.22 22.42 -5.77
CA THR A 163 9.54 21.13 -5.93
C THR A 163 8.23 21.10 -5.19
N ARG A 164 7.29 20.29 -5.69
CA ARG A 164 6.03 19.96 -5.00
C ARG A 164 5.77 18.48 -5.15
N ILE A 165 5.72 17.76 -4.05
CA ILE A 165 5.30 16.36 -4.02
C ILE A 165 3.89 16.25 -3.47
N THR A 166 3.03 15.50 -4.15
CA THR A 166 1.66 15.20 -3.73
C THR A 166 1.56 13.74 -3.32
N ASP A 167 1.14 13.48 -2.07
CA ASP A 167 0.85 12.12 -1.57
C ASP A 167 -0.50 11.66 -2.13
N LEU A 168 -0.50 10.67 -3.02
CA LEU A 168 -1.71 10.07 -3.56
C LEU A 168 -2.23 8.97 -2.64
N PRO A 169 -3.55 8.68 -2.65
CA PRO A 169 -4.10 7.54 -1.94
C PRO A 169 -3.39 6.23 -2.28
N GLY A 170 -3.39 5.28 -1.33
CA GLY A 170 -2.83 3.94 -1.59
C GLY A 170 -3.75 3.14 -2.50
N ILE A 171 -3.26 2.76 -3.67
CA ILE A 171 -4.02 2.05 -4.70
C ILE A 171 -3.31 0.77 -5.12
N TYR A 172 -4.06 -0.18 -5.66
CA TYR A 172 -3.49 -1.43 -6.20
C TYR A 172 -3.40 -1.43 -7.72
N SER A 173 -4.24 -0.65 -8.38
CA SER A 173 -4.26 -0.51 -9.83
C SER A 173 -4.77 0.87 -10.26
N MET A 174 -4.59 1.21 -11.52
CA MET A 174 -5.16 2.41 -12.16
C MET A 174 -6.55 2.16 -12.74
N SER A 175 -7.21 1.08 -12.35
CA SER A 175 -8.58 0.76 -12.76
C SER A 175 -9.57 1.49 -11.86
N PRO A 176 -10.70 2.03 -12.39
CA PRO A 176 -11.64 2.86 -11.63
C PRO A 176 -12.59 2.02 -10.76
N TYR A 177 -12.08 1.36 -9.73
CA TYR A 177 -12.86 0.54 -8.81
C TYR A 177 -13.27 1.28 -7.54
N SER A 178 -12.33 2.01 -6.92
CA SER A 178 -12.56 2.81 -5.72
C SER A 178 -12.42 4.31 -5.99
N SER A 179 -12.91 5.15 -5.08
CA SER A 179 -12.73 6.60 -5.14
C SER A 179 -11.26 7.00 -5.13
N GLU A 180 -10.44 6.28 -4.38
CA GLU A 180 -9.01 6.49 -4.27
C GLU A 180 -8.28 6.21 -5.59
N GLU A 181 -8.66 5.13 -6.29
CA GLU A 181 -8.10 4.77 -7.60
C GLU A 181 -8.49 5.79 -8.67
N ILE A 182 -9.74 6.25 -8.66
CA ILE A 182 -10.21 7.30 -9.59
C ILE A 182 -9.43 8.60 -9.36
N VAL A 183 -9.24 9.02 -8.10
CA VAL A 183 -8.50 10.25 -7.75
C VAL A 183 -7.05 10.15 -8.20
N SER A 184 -6.37 9.05 -7.88
CA SER A 184 -4.97 8.85 -8.24
C SER A 184 -4.78 8.80 -9.76
N ARG A 185 -5.67 8.11 -10.48
CA ARG A 185 -5.67 8.05 -11.94
C ARG A 185 -5.85 9.44 -12.57
N ASN A 186 -6.87 10.18 -12.12
CA ASN A 186 -7.16 11.51 -12.67
C ASN A 186 -6.00 12.48 -12.39
N PHE A 187 -5.39 12.43 -11.20
CA PHE A 187 -4.22 13.24 -10.90
C PHE A 187 -3.06 12.96 -11.88
N VAL A 188 -2.78 11.70 -12.16
CA VAL A 188 -1.68 11.36 -13.09
C VAL A 188 -2.00 11.74 -14.53
N LEU A 189 -3.26 11.54 -14.99
CA LEU A 189 -3.67 11.81 -16.37
C LEU A 189 -3.97 13.28 -16.67
N ASP A 190 -4.59 14.00 -15.73
CA ASP A 190 -5.11 15.34 -15.95
C ASP A 190 -4.16 16.43 -15.38
N ASP A 191 -3.64 16.27 -14.15
CA ASP A 191 -2.68 17.20 -13.55
C ASP A 191 -1.26 17.04 -14.12
N LYS A 192 -0.96 15.89 -14.75
CA LYS A 192 0.30 15.58 -15.46
C LYS A 192 1.54 15.96 -14.66
N PRO A 193 1.82 15.26 -13.55
CA PRO A 193 3.04 15.53 -12.77
C PRO A 193 4.28 15.37 -13.63
N LYS A 194 5.32 16.18 -13.37
CA LYS A 194 6.59 16.14 -14.13
C LYS A 194 7.36 14.84 -13.89
N ALA A 195 7.17 14.20 -12.73
CA ALA A 195 7.72 12.89 -12.45
C ALA A 195 6.88 12.12 -11.39
N ILE A 196 7.08 10.81 -11.34
CA ILE A 196 6.46 9.90 -10.39
C ILE A 196 7.53 9.30 -9.48
N ILE A 197 7.27 9.29 -8.17
CA ILE A 197 7.99 8.46 -7.20
C ILE A 197 7.06 7.31 -6.86
N ASN A 198 7.36 6.12 -7.38
CA ASN A 198 6.58 4.91 -7.12
C ASN A 198 7.20 4.13 -5.97
N ILE A 199 6.51 4.05 -4.83
CA ILE A 199 6.99 3.29 -3.69
C ILE A 199 6.47 1.85 -3.72
N VAL A 200 7.39 0.90 -3.66
CA VAL A 200 7.18 -0.54 -3.75
C VAL A 200 7.63 -1.20 -2.44
N ASP A 201 6.78 -2.02 -1.85
CA ASP A 201 7.13 -2.84 -0.69
C ASP A 201 8.00 -4.03 -1.14
N ALA A 202 9.27 -4.03 -0.75
CA ALA A 202 10.25 -5.05 -1.09
C ALA A 202 9.92 -6.44 -0.48
N THR A 203 9.08 -6.49 0.54
CA THR A 203 8.64 -7.77 1.15
C THR A 203 7.50 -8.43 0.37
N ASN A 204 6.79 -7.65 -0.47
CA ASN A 204 5.65 -8.09 -1.29
C ASN A 204 5.74 -7.54 -2.72
N ILE A 205 6.89 -7.71 -3.36
CA ILE A 205 7.22 -7.11 -4.66
C ILE A 205 6.17 -7.48 -5.72
N GLU A 206 5.84 -8.75 -5.86
CA GLU A 206 4.96 -9.23 -6.94
C GLU A 206 3.62 -8.51 -6.93
N ARG A 207 3.05 -8.29 -5.75
CA ARG A 207 1.78 -7.58 -5.60
C ARG A 207 1.89 -6.09 -5.93
N ASN A 208 3.02 -5.47 -5.56
CA ASN A 208 3.23 -4.03 -5.76
C ASN A 208 3.58 -3.70 -7.21
N MET A 209 4.27 -4.62 -7.90
CA MET A 209 4.73 -4.43 -9.27
C MET A 209 3.60 -4.28 -10.30
N TYR A 210 2.40 -4.80 -10.02
CA TYR A 210 1.26 -4.65 -10.93
C TYR A 210 0.91 -3.17 -11.18
N LEU A 211 0.87 -2.36 -10.13
CA LEU A 211 0.72 -0.91 -10.23
C LEU A 211 1.90 -0.27 -10.97
N THR A 212 3.13 -0.72 -10.66
CA THR A 212 4.34 -0.24 -11.32
C THR A 212 4.27 -0.45 -12.84
N MET A 213 3.78 -1.61 -13.32
CA MET A 213 3.60 -1.86 -14.76
C MET A 213 2.67 -0.84 -15.40
N GLN A 214 1.53 -0.54 -14.76
CA GLN A 214 0.58 0.44 -15.27
C GLN A 214 1.14 1.87 -15.27
N LEU A 215 1.96 2.22 -14.29
CA LEU A 215 2.64 3.52 -14.24
C LEU A 215 3.71 3.67 -15.34
N LEU A 216 4.43 2.58 -15.66
CA LEU A 216 5.38 2.57 -16.78
C LEU A 216 4.69 2.81 -18.14
N GLU A 217 3.47 2.27 -18.31
CA GLU A 217 2.65 2.52 -19.51
C GLU A 217 2.25 4.01 -19.66
N MET A 218 2.27 4.79 -18.55
CA MET A 218 1.99 6.24 -18.57
C MET A 218 3.09 7.08 -19.22
N ASN A 219 4.27 6.54 -19.42
CA ASN A 219 5.41 7.23 -20.05
C ASN A 219 5.78 8.57 -19.40
N ILE A 220 5.63 8.66 -18.08
CA ILE A 220 6.04 9.81 -17.27
C ILE A 220 7.39 9.47 -16.61
N PRO A 221 8.34 10.41 -16.49
CA PRO A 221 9.58 10.20 -15.75
C PRO A 221 9.30 9.57 -14.38
N MET A 222 9.93 8.44 -14.07
CA MET A 222 9.60 7.68 -12.88
C MET A 222 10.83 7.09 -12.20
N VAL A 223 10.85 7.10 -10.86
CA VAL A 223 11.79 6.35 -10.03
C VAL A 223 11.02 5.39 -9.14
N VAL A 224 11.55 4.18 -8.97
CA VAL A 224 11.01 3.18 -8.05
C VAL A 224 11.75 3.27 -6.73
N ALA A 225 11.03 3.58 -5.65
CA ALA A 225 11.53 3.54 -4.28
C ALA A 225 11.22 2.16 -3.69
N LEU A 226 12.22 1.28 -3.66
CA LEU A 226 12.09 -0.08 -3.14
C LEU A 226 12.24 -0.05 -1.62
N ASN A 227 11.12 0.04 -0.90
CA ASN A 227 11.06 0.27 0.54
C ASN A 227 11.07 -1.04 1.35
N MET A 228 11.34 -0.94 2.65
CA MET A 228 11.45 -2.05 3.60
C MET A 228 12.64 -2.98 3.30
N MET A 229 13.69 -2.45 2.68
CA MET A 229 14.91 -3.23 2.39
C MET A 229 15.61 -3.73 3.66
N ASP A 230 15.45 -3.03 4.76
CA ASP A 230 15.94 -3.47 6.08
C ASP A 230 15.25 -4.76 6.56
N GLU A 231 13.98 -4.97 6.24
CA GLU A 231 13.27 -6.22 6.54
C GLU A 231 13.71 -7.36 5.62
N VAL A 232 13.92 -7.09 4.33
CA VAL A 232 14.40 -8.09 3.36
C VAL A 232 15.79 -8.58 3.76
N THR A 233 16.73 -7.67 3.97
CA THR A 233 18.12 -8.01 4.34
C THR A 233 18.22 -8.61 5.73
N GLY A 234 17.44 -8.11 6.70
CA GLY A 234 17.35 -8.64 8.07
C GLY A 234 16.85 -10.09 8.13
N ASN A 235 16.07 -10.52 7.15
CA ASN A 235 15.54 -11.88 7.03
C ASN A 235 16.26 -12.73 5.97
N HIS A 236 17.51 -12.38 5.63
CA HIS A 236 18.35 -13.12 4.67
C HIS A 236 17.80 -13.15 3.23
N GLY A 237 16.96 -12.22 2.86
CA GLY A 237 16.59 -11.96 1.48
C GLY A 237 17.59 -11.03 0.81
N SER A 238 17.58 -10.98 -0.52
CA SER A 238 18.35 -10.03 -1.32
C SER A 238 17.65 -9.72 -2.63
N ILE A 239 17.90 -8.55 -3.17
CA ILE A 239 17.33 -8.10 -4.44
C ILE A 239 18.46 -7.56 -5.30
N ASP A 240 18.55 -8.04 -6.54
CA ASP A 240 19.43 -7.47 -7.55
C ASP A 240 18.81 -6.20 -8.11
N VAL A 241 19.17 -5.07 -7.52
CA VAL A 241 18.65 -3.75 -7.88
C VAL A 241 18.98 -3.42 -9.34
N ASN A 242 20.22 -3.66 -9.76
CA ASN A 242 20.68 -3.35 -11.13
C ASN A 242 19.99 -4.24 -12.18
N GLY A 243 19.80 -5.52 -11.88
CA GLY A 243 19.03 -6.42 -12.73
C GLY A 243 17.57 -5.97 -12.87
N MET A 244 16.98 -5.50 -11.76
CA MET A 244 15.61 -4.99 -11.75
C MET A 244 15.48 -3.69 -12.56
N GLU A 245 16.41 -2.74 -12.42
CA GLU A 245 16.48 -1.52 -13.24
C GLU A 245 16.56 -1.82 -14.73
N ALA A 246 17.48 -2.74 -15.10
CA ALA A 246 17.63 -3.14 -16.49
C ALA A 246 16.36 -3.76 -17.09
N MET A 247 15.57 -4.49 -16.27
CA MET A 247 14.32 -5.09 -16.71
C MET A 247 13.17 -4.10 -16.77
N LEU A 248 13.10 -3.15 -15.84
CA LEU A 248 12.03 -2.14 -15.75
C LEU A 248 12.30 -0.91 -16.63
N GLY A 249 13.55 -0.62 -16.91
CA GLY A 249 13.97 0.57 -17.66
C GLY A 249 13.75 1.88 -16.90
N VAL A 250 13.81 1.84 -15.56
CA VAL A 250 13.72 3.01 -14.66
C VAL A 250 14.64 2.80 -13.45
N PRO A 251 15.12 3.88 -12.82
CA PRO A 251 15.92 3.78 -11.61
C PRO A 251 15.16 3.08 -10.48
N VAL A 252 15.80 2.14 -9.78
CA VAL A 252 15.27 1.42 -8.63
C VAL A 252 16.16 1.68 -7.42
N ILE A 253 15.69 2.45 -6.46
CA ILE A 253 16.48 2.87 -5.30
C ILE A 253 16.05 2.11 -4.06
N PRO A 254 16.93 1.29 -3.46
CA PRO A 254 16.65 0.58 -2.24
C PRO A 254 16.63 1.54 -1.05
N ILE A 255 15.52 1.56 -0.31
CA ILE A 255 15.33 2.46 0.84
C ILE A 255 14.76 1.73 2.07
N SER A 256 14.95 2.35 3.24
CA SER A 256 14.14 2.14 4.42
C SER A 256 13.59 3.47 4.89
N ALA A 257 12.34 3.77 4.53
CA ALA A 257 11.69 5.02 4.92
C ALA A 257 11.58 5.16 6.45
N ALA A 258 11.38 4.05 7.18
CA ALA A 258 11.31 4.06 8.64
C ALA A 258 12.65 4.46 9.30
N LYS A 259 13.78 4.05 8.71
CA LYS A 259 15.12 4.36 9.20
C LYS A 259 15.77 5.57 8.53
N ASN A 260 15.10 6.15 7.53
CA ASN A 260 15.65 7.22 6.69
C ASN A 260 16.95 6.82 5.96
N GLU A 261 17.05 5.56 5.52
CA GLU A 261 18.18 5.03 4.77
C GLU A 261 17.86 5.05 3.27
N GLY A 262 18.80 5.48 2.41
CA GLY A 262 18.66 5.55 0.96
C GLY A 262 17.77 6.69 0.44
N VAL A 263 17.13 7.47 1.31
CA VAL A 263 16.19 8.55 0.92
C VAL A 263 16.89 9.68 0.19
N ASP A 264 18.11 10.05 0.59
CA ASP A 264 18.89 11.09 -0.10
C ASP A 264 19.27 10.69 -1.52
N GLU A 265 19.56 9.39 -1.74
CA GLU A 265 19.84 8.83 -3.06
C GLU A 265 18.58 8.86 -3.92
N LEU A 266 17.44 8.45 -3.37
CA LEU A 266 16.14 8.54 -4.03
C LEU A 266 15.82 9.96 -4.50
N VAL A 267 16.06 10.97 -3.64
CA VAL A 267 15.83 12.39 -3.99
C VAL A 267 16.74 12.83 -5.14
N ARG A 268 18.03 12.46 -5.12
CA ARG A 268 18.94 12.79 -6.21
C ARG A 268 18.48 12.26 -7.56
N HIS A 269 18.08 10.97 -7.60
CA HIS A 269 17.55 10.36 -8.83
C HIS A 269 16.21 10.99 -9.24
N ALA A 270 15.29 11.22 -8.30
CA ALA A 270 14.01 11.86 -8.60
C ALA A 270 14.18 13.25 -9.21
N ILE A 271 15.08 14.07 -8.66
CA ILE A 271 15.40 15.41 -9.22
C ILE A 271 16.02 15.29 -10.60
N HIS A 272 16.96 14.34 -10.79
CA HIS A 272 17.65 14.14 -12.06
C HIS A 272 16.67 13.77 -13.17
N ILE A 273 15.91 12.70 -13.01
CA ILE A 273 14.96 12.25 -14.04
C ILE A 273 13.88 13.29 -14.35
N ALA A 274 13.43 14.04 -13.33
CA ALA A 274 12.44 15.09 -13.53
C ALA A 274 13.03 16.30 -14.26
N LYS A 275 14.25 16.73 -13.92
CA LYS A 275 14.91 17.85 -14.57
C LYS A 275 15.18 17.58 -16.05
N TYR A 276 15.66 16.38 -16.37
CA TYR A 276 16.01 15.98 -17.74
C TYR A 276 14.84 15.33 -18.48
N GLN A 277 13.68 15.16 -17.83
CA GLN A 277 12.47 14.52 -18.38
C GLN A 277 12.77 13.13 -18.97
N GLU A 278 13.60 12.35 -18.26
CA GLU A 278 13.97 10.98 -18.65
C GLU A 278 12.77 10.05 -18.52
N ARG A 279 12.31 9.54 -19.65
CA ARG A 279 11.15 8.65 -19.71
C ARG A 279 11.54 7.19 -19.45
N PRO A 280 10.59 6.34 -19.00
CA PRO A 280 10.84 4.91 -18.82
C PRO A 280 11.38 4.27 -20.12
N GLY A 281 12.50 3.57 -20.01
CA GLY A 281 13.12 2.88 -21.14
C GLY A 281 12.33 1.63 -21.58
N ARG A 282 11.36 1.20 -20.79
CA ARG A 282 10.47 0.08 -21.13
C ARG A 282 9.01 0.41 -20.85
N GLN A 283 8.19 0.25 -21.86
CA GLN A 283 6.73 0.37 -21.78
C GLN A 283 6.03 -0.90 -22.30
N ASP A 284 6.77 -1.76 -22.98
CA ASP A 284 6.27 -3.01 -23.55
C ASP A 284 6.70 -4.20 -22.68
N PHE A 285 5.72 -4.91 -22.16
CA PHE A 285 5.87 -6.08 -21.29
C PHE A 285 5.44 -7.36 -22.01
N CYS A 286 5.03 -7.27 -23.28
CA CYS A 286 4.63 -8.41 -24.08
C CYS A 286 5.85 -9.25 -24.47
N ASP A 287 5.69 -10.58 -24.46
CA ASP A 287 6.63 -11.48 -25.10
C ASP A 287 6.09 -11.84 -26.50
N GLU A 288 6.89 -11.57 -27.53
CA GLU A 288 6.53 -11.87 -28.94
C GLU A 288 6.32 -13.37 -29.18
N ASN A 289 6.91 -14.21 -28.33
CA ASN A 289 6.84 -15.67 -28.45
C ASN A 289 5.74 -16.27 -27.56
N ASP A 290 5.22 -15.52 -26.59
CA ASP A 290 4.21 -16.04 -25.67
C ASP A 290 2.88 -16.27 -26.37
N PHE A 291 2.42 -17.53 -26.38
CA PHE A 291 1.21 -17.97 -27.10
C PHE A 291 1.11 -17.45 -28.54
N GLY A 292 2.26 -17.49 -29.27
CA GLY A 292 2.34 -17.02 -30.64
C GLY A 292 2.22 -15.51 -30.80
N GLY A 293 2.42 -14.74 -29.72
CA GLY A 293 2.40 -13.27 -29.73
C GLY A 293 1.02 -12.63 -29.92
N ALA A 294 -0.06 -13.32 -29.55
CA ALA A 294 -1.42 -12.84 -29.78
C ALA A 294 -1.69 -11.48 -29.09
N VAL A 295 -1.31 -11.36 -27.80
CA VAL A 295 -1.46 -10.11 -27.03
C VAL A 295 -0.55 -9.01 -27.58
N HIS A 296 0.70 -9.34 -27.90
CA HIS A 296 1.66 -8.40 -28.50
C HIS A 296 1.12 -7.78 -29.80
N ARG A 297 0.69 -8.62 -30.76
CA ARG A 297 0.12 -8.13 -32.04
C ARG A 297 -1.12 -7.27 -31.83
N CYS A 298 -2.01 -7.66 -30.92
CA CYS A 298 -3.24 -6.91 -30.64
C CYS A 298 -2.92 -5.51 -30.09
N ILE A 299 -2.06 -5.42 -29.08
CA ILE A 299 -1.72 -4.12 -28.48
C ILE A 299 -1.02 -3.21 -29.50
N HIS A 300 -0.04 -3.75 -30.26
CA HIS A 300 0.69 -2.95 -31.26
C HIS A 300 -0.22 -2.47 -32.38
N ALA A 301 -1.11 -3.32 -32.91
CA ALA A 301 -2.07 -2.90 -33.92
C ALA A 301 -3.02 -1.80 -33.43
N ILE A 302 -3.48 -1.90 -32.18
CA ILE A 302 -4.32 -0.87 -31.56
C ILE A 302 -3.53 0.41 -31.36
N CYS A 303 -2.27 0.35 -30.88
CA CYS A 303 -1.40 1.53 -30.74
C CYS A 303 -1.25 2.28 -32.07
N GLU A 304 -1.01 1.58 -33.19
CA GLU A 304 -0.92 2.22 -34.51
C GLU A 304 -2.23 2.91 -34.90
N MET A 305 -3.38 2.30 -34.62
CA MET A 305 -4.68 2.86 -34.98
C MET A 305 -5.07 4.10 -34.19
N ILE A 306 -4.72 4.15 -32.88
CA ILE A 306 -5.17 5.23 -31.98
C ILE A 306 -4.11 6.31 -31.74
N SER A 307 -2.98 6.29 -32.45
CA SER A 307 -1.82 7.16 -32.16
C SER A 307 -2.17 8.64 -32.18
N ASP A 308 -2.86 9.11 -33.21
CA ASP A 308 -3.31 10.49 -33.37
C ASP A 308 -4.43 10.88 -32.40
N HIS A 309 -5.34 9.97 -32.10
CA HIS A 309 -6.37 10.16 -31.09
C HIS A 309 -5.78 10.28 -29.69
N ALA A 310 -4.82 9.42 -29.34
CA ALA A 310 -4.14 9.43 -28.06
C ALA A 310 -3.32 10.73 -27.85
N GLU A 311 -2.60 11.18 -28.90
CA GLU A 311 -1.87 12.43 -28.89
C GLU A 311 -2.83 13.63 -28.70
N SER A 312 -3.91 13.67 -29.47
CA SER A 312 -4.94 14.74 -29.41
C SER A 312 -5.62 14.81 -28.06
N ALA A 313 -5.91 13.66 -27.44
CA ALA A 313 -6.53 13.54 -26.12
C ALA A 313 -5.51 13.74 -24.98
N GLY A 314 -4.21 13.75 -25.29
CA GLY A 314 -3.12 13.83 -24.31
C GLY A 314 -3.07 12.63 -23.36
N VAL A 315 -3.50 11.45 -23.83
CA VAL A 315 -3.45 10.18 -23.09
C VAL A 315 -2.25 9.38 -23.58
N PRO A 316 -1.42 8.80 -22.68
CA PRO A 316 -0.29 7.98 -23.08
C PRO A 316 -0.72 6.79 -23.94
N LEU A 317 -0.09 6.61 -25.09
CA LEU A 317 -0.51 5.68 -26.14
C LEU A 317 -0.63 4.23 -25.67
N ARG A 318 0.40 3.73 -25.00
CA ARG A 318 0.43 2.35 -24.51
C ARG A 318 -0.62 2.09 -23.44
N PHE A 319 -0.78 3.02 -22.50
CA PHE A 319 -1.83 2.98 -21.50
C PHE A 319 -3.23 3.00 -22.14
N ALA A 320 -3.44 3.87 -23.13
CA ALA A 320 -4.71 3.93 -23.87
C ALA A 320 -5.05 2.61 -24.54
N ALA A 321 -4.10 1.99 -25.25
CA ALA A 321 -4.30 0.71 -25.90
C ALA A 321 -4.62 -0.41 -24.93
N SER A 322 -3.86 -0.55 -23.85
CA SER A 322 -4.11 -1.55 -22.81
C SER A 322 -5.49 -1.37 -22.17
N LYS A 323 -5.90 -0.12 -21.87
CA LYS A 323 -7.19 0.19 -21.27
C LYS A 323 -8.37 0.00 -22.22
N LEU A 324 -8.21 0.26 -23.53
CA LEU A 324 -9.22 -0.07 -24.53
C LEU A 324 -9.46 -1.59 -24.60
N ILE A 325 -8.41 -2.40 -24.55
CA ILE A 325 -8.55 -3.85 -24.53
C ILE A 325 -9.28 -4.29 -23.26
N GLU A 326 -8.94 -3.73 -22.10
CA GLU A 326 -9.62 -4.01 -20.83
C GLU A 326 -11.10 -3.55 -20.81
N GLY A 327 -11.53 -2.74 -21.79
CA GLY A 327 -12.91 -2.23 -21.89
C GLY A 327 -13.17 -1.01 -21.02
N ASP A 328 -12.15 -0.16 -20.78
CA ASP A 328 -12.25 1.05 -19.97
C ASP A 328 -13.03 2.15 -20.72
N GLU A 329 -14.27 2.40 -20.29
CA GLU A 329 -15.18 3.38 -20.91
C GLU A 329 -14.64 4.81 -20.82
N LEU A 330 -13.94 5.17 -19.74
CA LEU A 330 -13.40 6.52 -19.56
C LEU A 330 -12.31 6.85 -20.58
N VAL A 331 -11.47 5.88 -20.92
CA VAL A 331 -10.46 6.02 -21.98
C VAL A 331 -11.14 6.05 -23.35
N LEU A 332 -12.11 5.18 -23.58
CA LEU A 332 -12.87 5.14 -24.85
C LEU A 332 -13.56 6.47 -25.16
N GLU A 333 -14.16 7.10 -24.15
CA GLU A 333 -14.78 8.43 -24.28
C GLU A 333 -13.76 9.53 -24.57
N LYS A 334 -12.60 9.51 -23.89
CA LYS A 334 -11.54 10.53 -24.11
C LYS A 334 -10.94 10.48 -25.51
N LEU A 335 -10.81 9.29 -26.09
CA LEU A 335 -10.22 9.10 -27.42
C LEU A 335 -11.14 9.50 -28.57
N GLN A 336 -12.46 9.59 -28.36
CA GLN A 336 -13.44 10.02 -29.36
C GLN A 336 -13.35 9.26 -30.69
N LEU A 337 -13.10 7.94 -30.63
CA LEU A 337 -12.98 7.07 -31.79
C LEU A 337 -14.30 7.01 -32.60
N ASP A 338 -14.18 6.90 -33.92
CA ASP A 338 -15.33 6.69 -34.78
C ASP A 338 -15.89 5.24 -34.66
N GLN A 339 -17.06 5.00 -35.31
CA GLN A 339 -17.70 3.69 -35.21
C GLN A 339 -16.90 2.59 -35.92
N ASN A 340 -16.24 2.92 -37.02
CA ASN A 340 -15.46 1.97 -37.80
C ASN A 340 -14.17 1.55 -37.05
N GLU A 341 -13.51 2.50 -36.40
CA GLU A 341 -12.37 2.26 -35.57
C GLU A 341 -12.73 1.35 -34.38
N LYS A 342 -13.83 1.64 -33.68
CA LYS A 342 -14.35 0.78 -32.60
C LYS A 342 -14.61 -0.65 -33.03
N GLU A 343 -15.25 -0.83 -34.20
CA GLU A 343 -15.54 -2.16 -34.78
C GLU A 343 -14.23 -2.89 -35.13
N THR A 344 -13.25 -2.18 -35.68
CA THR A 344 -11.94 -2.76 -36.02
C THR A 344 -11.16 -3.18 -34.78
N ILE A 345 -11.13 -2.32 -33.75
CA ILE A 345 -10.51 -2.63 -32.44
C ILE A 345 -11.19 -3.86 -31.82
N GLU A 346 -12.52 -3.91 -31.82
CA GLU A 346 -13.25 -5.06 -31.28
C GLU A 346 -12.93 -6.36 -32.06
N HIS A 347 -12.76 -6.28 -33.36
CA HIS A 347 -12.36 -7.44 -34.18
C HIS A 347 -10.94 -7.95 -33.80
N LEU A 348 -9.98 -7.05 -33.61
CA LEU A 348 -8.62 -7.39 -33.17
C LEU A 348 -8.63 -8.04 -31.76
N ILE A 349 -9.44 -7.51 -30.85
CA ILE A 349 -9.60 -8.06 -29.50
C ILE A 349 -10.21 -9.46 -29.55
N LEU A 350 -11.29 -9.68 -30.29
CA LEU A 350 -11.93 -10.99 -30.45
C LEU A 350 -11.01 -12.03 -31.09
N GLN A 351 -10.14 -11.60 -32.03
CA GLN A 351 -9.12 -12.47 -32.59
C GLN A 351 -8.08 -12.87 -31.48
N MET A 352 -7.60 -11.93 -30.69
CA MET A 352 -6.68 -12.17 -29.58
C MET A 352 -7.29 -13.13 -28.54
N GLU A 353 -8.55 -12.91 -28.14
CA GLU A 353 -9.25 -13.78 -27.18
C GLU A 353 -9.33 -15.23 -27.70
N LYS A 354 -9.63 -15.40 -28.99
CA LYS A 354 -9.70 -16.72 -29.62
C LYS A 354 -8.33 -17.42 -29.68
N GLU A 355 -7.28 -16.68 -30.02
CA GLU A 355 -5.92 -17.22 -30.10
C GLU A 355 -5.33 -17.52 -28.71
N ARG A 356 -5.58 -16.63 -27.71
CA ARG A 356 -5.06 -16.79 -26.35
C ARG A 356 -5.86 -17.77 -25.49
N GLY A 357 -7.15 -17.93 -25.79
CA GLY A 357 -8.07 -18.75 -24.98
C GLY A 357 -8.41 -18.13 -23.62
N LEU A 358 -8.19 -16.84 -23.46
CA LEU A 358 -8.58 -16.01 -22.31
C LEU A 358 -9.41 -14.83 -22.80
N ASP A 359 -10.29 -14.33 -21.95
CA ASP A 359 -10.96 -13.06 -22.25
C ASP A 359 -9.98 -11.88 -22.17
N ARG A 360 -10.35 -10.77 -22.78
CA ARG A 360 -9.52 -9.58 -22.98
C ARG A 360 -8.83 -9.05 -21.72
N SER A 361 -9.59 -8.89 -20.64
CA SER A 361 -9.07 -8.37 -19.38
C SER A 361 -8.14 -9.37 -18.70
N ALA A 362 -8.48 -10.67 -18.74
CA ALA A 362 -7.63 -11.73 -18.21
C ALA A 362 -6.32 -11.87 -18.99
N ALA A 363 -6.35 -11.71 -20.32
CA ALA A 363 -5.16 -11.78 -21.18
C ALA A 363 -4.16 -10.65 -20.87
N ILE A 364 -4.63 -9.43 -20.64
CA ILE A 364 -3.78 -8.29 -20.25
C ILE A 364 -3.23 -8.47 -18.84
N ALA A 365 -4.05 -8.92 -17.88
CA ALA A 365 -3.58 -9.19 -16.52
C ALA A 365 -2.53 -10.31 -16.50
N ASP A 366 -2.75 -11.40 -17.22
CA ASP A 366 -1.82 -12.52 -17.33
C ASP A 366 -0.49 -12.11 -17.97
N MET A 367 -0.49 -11.30 -19.01
CA MET A 367 0.72 -10.70 -19.58
C MET A 367 1.54 -9.93 -18.54
N ARG A 368 0.90 -9.07 -17.75
CA ARG A 368 1.58 -8.29 -16.71
C ARG A 368 2.14 -9.20 -15.61
N PHE A 369 1.36 -10.16 -15.10
CA PHE A 369 1.82 -11.07 -14.06
C PHE A 369 2.94 -11.99 -14.54
N SER A 370 2.88 -12.48 -15.79
CA SER A 370 3.97 -13.25 -16.40
C SER A 370 5.28 -12.46 -16.44
N PHE A 371 5.21 -11.17 -16.78
CA PHE A 371 6.39 -10.31 -16.75
C PHE A 371 6.89 -10.07 -15.31
N ILE A 372 5.99 -9.82 -14.35
CA ILE A 372 6.32 -9.64 -12.94
C ILE A 372 7.02 -10.90 -12.38
N GLU A 373 6.49 -12.09 -12.67
CA GLU A 373 7.11 -13.36 -12.28
C GLU A 373 8.53 -13.47 -12.84
N LYS A 374 8.74 -13.16 -14.12
CA LYS A 374 10.05 -13.16 -14.76
C LYS A 374 11.04 -12.20 -14.11
N VAL A 375 10.59 -10.97 -13.75
CA VAL A 375 11.41 -10.00 -12.99
C VAL A 375 11.77 -10.57 -11.62
N CYS A 376 10.79 -11.02 -10.86
CA CYS A 376 11.01 -11.51 -9.50
C CYS A 376 11.87 -12.79 -9.46
N GLU A 377 11.67 -13.74 -10.39
CA GLU A 377 12.48 -14.96 -10.47
C GLU A 377 13.96 -14.67 -10.77
N SER A 378 14.24 -13.64 -11.57
CA SER A 378 15.61 -13.28 -11.94
C SER A 378 16.31 -12.38 -10.94
N THR A 379 15.58 -11.55 -10.18
CA THR A 379 16.18 -10.47 -9.37
C THR A 379 15.94 -10.59 -7.88
N VAL A 380 14.99 -11.43 -7.42
CA VAL A 380 14.57 -11.48 -6.01
C VAL A 380 14.88 -12.82 -5.37
N VAL A 381 15.69 -12.80 -4.31
CA VAL A 381 15.82 -13.91 -3.35
C VAL A 381 14.90 -13.63 -2.17
N LYS A 382 13.81 -14.40 -2.09
CA LYS A 382 12.79 -14.17 -1.04
C LYS A 382 13.37 -14.32 0.37
N PRO A 383 13.03 -13.43 1.29
CA PRO A 383 13.42 -13.53 2.67
C PRO A 383 12.85 -14.82 3.31
N THR A 384 13.59 -15.40 4.23
CA THR A 384 13.08 -16.48 5.06
C THR A 384 12.02 -15.92 6.01
N GLU A 385 10.98 -16.71 6.33
CA GLU A 385 9.95 -16.26 7.30
C GLU A 385 10.58 -15.80 8.61
N SER A 386 10.31 -14.54 8.99
CA SER A 386 10.87 -13.95 10.19
C SER A 386 10.36 -14.67 11.45
N ARG A 387 11.23 -14.76 12.47
CA ARG A 387 10.84 -15.32 13.79
C ARG A 387 9.72 -14.50 14.42
N GLU A 388 9.70 -13.19 14.15
CA GLU A 388 8.69 -12.25 14.65
C GLU A 388 7.33 -12.52 14.02
N ARG A 389 7.26 -12.77 12.71
CA ARG A 389 6.03 -13.16 12.01
C ARG A 389 5.45 -14.45 12.61
N LYS A 390 6.28 -15.49 12.80
CA LYS A 390 5.85 -16.75 13.43
C LYS A 390 5.36 -16.56 14.86
N ARG A 391 5.95 -15.62 15.62
CA ARG A 391 5.52 -15.28 16.97
C ARG A 391 4.19 -14.53 16.96
N SER A 392 4.04 -13.55 16.06
CA SER A 392 2.79 -12.81 15.87
C SER A 392 1.64 -13.75 15.47
N GLU A 393 1.84 -14.65 14.53
CA GLU A 393 0.85 -15.64 14.12
C GLU A 393 0.39 -16.56 15.27
N LYS A 394 1.32 -16.97 16.15
CA LYS A 394 0.96 -17.75 17.34
C LYS A 394 0.12 -16.96 18.32
N ILE A 395 0.44 -15.67 18.52
CA ILE A 395 -0.32 -14.77 19.39
C ILE A 395 -1.72 -14.54 18.78
N ASP A 396 -1.78 -14.28 17.47
CA ASP A 396 -3.03 -14.06 16.75
C ASP A 396 -3.95 -15.27 16.81
N LYS A 397 -3.40 -16.47 16.69
CA LYS A 397 -4.17 -17.71 16.81
C LYS A 397 -4.89 -17.85 18.16
N VAL A 398 -4.33 -17.30 19.23
CA VAL A 398 -4.91 -17.30 20.57
C VAL A 398 -5.88 -16.12 20.74
N LEU A 399 -5.45 -14.90 20.40
CA LEU A 399 -6.22 -13.67 20.64
C LEU A 399 -7.44 -13.53 19.75
N THR A 400 -7.40 -14.10 18.53
CA THR A 400 -8.44 -13.94 17.52
C THR A 400 -9.08 -15.24 17.06
N GLY A 401 -8.79 -16.36 17.77
CA GLY A 401 -9.35 -17.67 17.47
C GLY A 401 -10.87 -17.72 17.65
N LYS A 402 -11.55 -18.57 16.87
CA LYS A 402 -13.02 -18.70 16.82
C LYS A 402 -13.71 -18.83 18.18
N TYR A 403 -13.08 -19.50 19.15
CA TYR A 403 -13.62 -19.73 20.49
C TYR A 403 -12.88 -18.95 21.58
N THR A 404 -11.68 -18.45 21.29
CA THR A 404 -10.81 -17.77 22.27
C THR A 404 -10.89 -16.25 22.18
N ALA A 405 -11.29 -15.68 21.05
CA ALA A 405 -11.34 -14.23 20.85
C ALA A 405 -12.20 -13.50 21.89
N ILE A 406 -13.44 -13.94 22.09
CA ILE A 406 -14.38 -13.30 23.02
C ILE A 406 -13.91 -13.45 24.48
N PRO A 407 -13.57 -14.66 24.99
CA PRO A 407 -13.02 -14.80 26.33
C PRO A 407 -11.75 -14.00 26.57
N CYS A 408 -10.81 -13.97 25.60
CA CYS A 408 -9.58 -13.16 25.71
C CYS A 408 -9.90 -11.67 25.74
N PHE A 409 -10.84 -11.20 24.94
CA PHE A 409 -11.27 -9.80 24.96
C PHE A 409 -11.80 -9.40 26.35
N PHE A 410 -12.74 -10.16 26.89
CA PHE A 410 -13.27 -9.90 28.24
C PHE A 410 -12.17 -10.00 29.31
N GLY A 411 -11.29 -10.99 29.22
CA GLY A 411 -10.16 -11.15 30.16
C GLY A 411 -9.22 -9.94 30.14
N ILE A 412 -8.84 -9.45 28.97
CA ILE A 412 -7.97 -8.28 28.80
C ILE A 412 -8.67 -7.01 29.30
N MET A 413 -9.95 -6.81 28.95
CA MET A 413 -10.71 -5.65 29.40
C MET A 413 -10.87 -5.64 30.94
N VAL A 414 -11.22 -6.78 31.54
CA VAL A 414 -11.30 -6.91 33.00
C VAL A 414 -9.94 -6.63 33.64
N ALA A 415 -8.84 -7.14 33.07
CA ALA A 415 -7.51 -6.88 33.58
C ALA A 415 -7.14 -5.39 33.51
N VAL A 416 -7.41 -4.73 32.37
CA VAL A 416 -7.18 -3.29 32.20
C VAL A 416 -7.97 -2.47 33.21
N PHE A 417 -9.26 -2.72 33.35
CA PHE A 417 -10.11 -2.02 34.32
C PHE A 417 -9.67 -2.29 35.78
N TYR A 418 -9.36 -3.54 36.11
CA TYR A 418 -8.90 -3.89 37.43
C TYR A 418 -7.58 -3.20 37.80
N LEU A 419 -6.60 -3.21 36.90
CA LEU A 419 -5.33 -2.54 37.09
C LEU A 419 -5.49 -1.01 37.19
N THR A 420 -6.37 -0.43 36.38
CA THR A 420 -6.62 1.01 36.36
C THR A 420 -7.30 1.48 37.67
N PHE A 421 -8.36 0.83 38.08
CA PHE A 421 -9.18 1.32 39.20
C PHE A 421 -8.76 0.79 40.57
N ASN A 422 -8.16 -0.41 40.65
CA ASN A 422 -7.89 -1.04 41.95
C ASN A 422 -6.40 -1.20 42.27
N VAL A 423 -5.50 -1.08 41.33
CA VAL A 423 -4.07 -1.29 41.55
C VAL A 423 -3.27 -0.02 41.27
N ILE A 424 -2.99 0.25 40.00
CA ILE A 424 -2.07 1.33 39.61
C ILE A 424 -2.73 2.69 39.79
N GLY A 425 -3.97 2.84 39.32
CA GLY A 425 -4.67 4.12 39.44
C GLY A 425 -4.99 4.48 40.87
N ALA A 426 -5.45 3.53 41.69
CA ALA A 426 -5.70 3.76 43.11
C ALA A 426 -4.40 4.14 43.87
N TRP A 427 -3.30 3.40 43.63
CA TRP A 427 -2.01 3.70 44.24
C TRP A 427 -1.48 5.10 43.89
N LEU A 428 -1.61 5.50 42.61
CA LEU A 428 -1.21 6.85 42.20
C LEU A 428 -2.16 7.93 42.75
N GLN A 429 -3.43 7.63 42.89
CA GLN A 429 -4.42 8.51 43.50
C GLN A 429 -4.06 8.75 44.97
N ASP A 430 -3.79 7.69 45.73
CA ASP A 430 -3.38 7.80 47.18
C ASP A 430 -2.13 8.66 47.35
N ILE A 431 -1.13 8.51 46.45
CA ILE A 431 0.07 9.34 46.47
C ILE A 431 -0.25 10.82 46.22
N LEU A 432 -1.12 11.09 45.27
CA LEU A 432 -1.52 12.46 44.93
C LEU A 432 -2.33 13.10 46.04
N GLU A 433 -3.27 12.35 46.66
CA GLU A 433 -4.03 12.80 47.83
C GLU A 433 -3.12 13.15 49.00
N LEU A 434 -2.13 12.30 49.36
CA LEU A 434 -1.11 12.61 50.37
C LEU A 434 -0.35 13.89 50.04
N GLY A 435 -0.03 14.13 48.76
CA GLY A 435 0.62 15.36 48.32
C GLY A 435 -0.26 16.61 48.51
N ILE A 436 -1.54 16.50 48.14
CA ILE A 436 -2.53 17.58 48.28
C ILE A 436 -2.78 17.88 49.76
N ASP A 437 -2.95 16.86 50.59
CA ASP A 437 -3.15 17.02 52.04
C ASP A 437 -1.95 17.66 52.72
N TRP A 438 -0.71 17.24 52.34
CA TRP A 438 0.49 17.89 52.83
C TRP A 438 0.55 19.38 52.45
N LEU A 439 0.23 19.71 51.17
CA LEU A 439 0.23 21.08 50.68
C LEU A 439 -0.86 21.92 51.39
N THR A 440 -2.04 21.35 51.58
CA THR A 440 -3.16 21.97 52.28
C THR A 440 -2.77 22.29 53.72
N THR A 441 -2.12 21.35 54.44
CA THR A 441 -1.65 21.55 55.81
C THR A 441 -0.59 22.65 55.90
N GLN A 442 0.33 22.77 54.91
CA GLN A 442 1.32 23.86 54.91
C GLN A 442 0.68 25.22 54.70
N VAL A 443 -0.29 25.30 53.77
CA VAL A 443 -1.00 26.54 53.48
C VAL A 443 -1.89 26.95 54.66
N ASP A 444 -2.57 26.02 55.29
CA ASP A 444 -3.37 26.23 56.50
C ASP A 444 -2.53 26.86 57.61
N ALA A 445 -1.36 26.26 57.91
CA ALA A 445 -0.42 26.79 58.88
C ALA A 445 0.10 28.20 58.54
N MET A 446 0.38 28.46 57.26
CA MET A 446 0.81 29.80 56.80
C MET A 446 -0.30 30.86 56.94
N LEU A 447 -1.54 30.53 56.60
CA LEU A 447 -2.67 31.44 56.74
C LEU A 447 -3.00 31.75 58.20
N ALA A 448 -2.93 30.74 59.07
CA ALA A 448 -3.08 30.88 60.51
C ALA A 448 -1.99 31.77 61.11
N ALA A 449 -0.73 31.61 60.73
CA ALA A 449 0.39 32.45 61.18
C ALA A 449 0.29 33.89 60.68
N ALA A 450 -0.30 34.11 59.50
CA ALA A 450 -0.52 35.45 58.93
C ALA A 450 -1.74 36.20 59.52
N GLY A 451 -2.54 35.57 60.39
CA GLY A 451 -3.71 36.19 61.04
C GLY A 451 -4.85 36.54 60.07
N VAL A 452 -5.03 35.74 59.04
CA VAL A 452 -6.06 35.94 58.00
C VAL A 452 -7.43 35.78 58.62
N ASN A 453 -8.46 36.55 58.13
CA ASN A 453 -9.83 36.43 58.57
C ASN A 453 -10.39 35.02 58.32
N GLU A 454 -11.13 34.46 59.33
CA GLU A 454 -11.70 33.09 59.30
C GLU A 454 -12.53 32.81 58.02
N VAL A 455 -13.26 33.77 57.49
CA VAL A 455 -14.06 33.59 56.29
C VAL A 455 -13.17 33.41 55.07
N LEU A 456 -12.09 34.19 54.95
CA LEU A 456 -11.15 34.08 53.85
C LEU A 456 -10.30 32.82 53.97
N HIS A 457 -9.94 32.44 55.20
CA HIS A 457 -9.23 31.19 55.49
C HIS A 457 -10.04 29.95 55.09
N GLY A 458 -11.33 29.88 55.50
CA GLY A 458 -12.23 28.78 55.06
C GLY A 458 -12.44 28.76 53.58
N LEU A 459 -12.58 29.91 52.90
CA LEU A 459 -12.74 29.96 51.44
C LEU A 459 -11.51 29.35 50.72
N ILE A 460 -10.32 29.61 51.19
CA ILE A 460 -9.09 29.07 50.60
C ILE A 460 -8.95 27.57 50.88
N ILE A 461 -9.07 27.14 52.11
CA ILE A 461 -8.84 25.74 52.51
C ILE A 461 -10.00 24.85 52.05
N ASP A 462 -11.22 25.16 52.45
CA ASP A 462 -12.40 24.32 52.16
C ASP A 462 -12.93 24.52 50.75
N GLY A 463 -12.87 25.76 50.21
CA GLY A 463 -13.37 26.06 48.84
C GLY A 463 -12.36 25.64 47.76
N ILE A 464 -11.13 26.18 47.83
CA ILE A 464 -10.14 25.97 46.78
C ILE A 464 -9.41 24.64 46.93
N PHE A 465 -8.72 24.41 48.08
CA PHE A 465 -7.88 23.21 48.26
C PHE A 465 -8.71 21.94 48.29
N SER A 466 -9.81 21.89 49.04
CA SER A 466 -10.68 20.73 49.06
C SER A 466 -11.42 20.50 47.74
N GLY A 467 -11.96 21.58 47.12
CA GLY A 467 -12.67 21.48 45.85
C GLY A 467 -11.77 21.13 44.66
N VAL A 468 -10.64 21.81 44.51
CA VAL A 468 -9.68 21.51 43.44
C VAL A 468 -8.99 20.18 43.69
N GLY A 469 -8.63 19.88 44.98
CA GLY A 469 -7.99 18.63 45.38
C GLY A 469 -8.84 17.41 45.03
N SER A 470 -10.14 17.46 45.28
CA SER A 470 -11.05 16.36 44.92
C SER A 470 -11.14 16.09 43.42
N VAL A 471 -11.04 17.12 42.59
CA VAL A 471 -11.02 16.96 41.12
C VAL A 471 -9.68 16.43 40.64
N LEU A 472 -8.57 16.93 41.18
CA LEU A 472 -7.23 16.46 40.82
C LEU A 472 -6.98 15.01 41.22
N SER A 473 -7.60 14.51 42.29
CA SER A 473 -7.43 13.10 42.72
C SER A 473 -7.93 12.08 41.70
N PHE A 474 -8.81 12.46 40.74
CA PHE A 474 -9.21 11.57 39.65
C PHE A 474 -8.22 11.56 38.47
N LEU A 475 -7.34 12.54 38.37
CA LEU A 475 -6.42 12.68 37.23
C LEU A 475 -5.55 11.44 37.02
N PRO A 476 -4.93 10.82 38.06
CA PRO A 476 -4.10 9.63 37.89
C PRO A 476 -4.84 8.46 37.29
N ILE A 477 -6.11 8.22 37.65
CA ILE A 477 -6.91 7.12 37.13
C ILE A 477 -7.14 7.32 35.61
N ILE A 478 -7.42 8.57 35.20
CA ILE A 478 -7.64 8.91 33.80
C ILE A 478 -6.34 8.70 33.00
N VAL A 479 -5.20 9.16 33.51
CA VAL A 479 -3.89 8.99 32.88
C VAL A 479 -3.55 7.50 32.69
N VAL A 480 -3.75 6.68 33.74
CA VAL A 480 -3.51 5.23 33.67
C VAL A 480 -4.44 4.55 32.67
N LEU A 481 -5.71 4.96 32.62
CA LEU A 481 -6.66 4.42 31.63
C LEU A 481 -6.19 4.72 30.21
N PHE A 482 -5.83 5.97 29.91
CA PHE A 482 -5.32 6.35 28.58
C PHE A 482 -3.99 5.66 28.25
N PHE A 483 -3.12 5.46 29.22
CA PHE A 483 -1.90 4.68 29.02
C PHE A 483 -2.19 3.24 28.58
N PHE A 484 -3.13 2.54 29.22
CA PHE A 484 -3.51 1.19 28.80
C PHE A 484 -4.22 1.18 27.44
N LEU A 485 -5.06 2.18 27.14
CA LEU A 485 -5.70 2.31 25.83
C LEU A 485 -4.67 2.53 24.72
N SER A 486 -3.69 3.40 24.94
CA SER A 486 -2.59 3.62 23.99
C SER A 486 -1.75 2.35 23.79
N LEU A 487 -1.45 1.64 24.88
CA LEU A 487 -0.75 0.35 24.79
C LEU A 487 -1.52 -0.70 23.96
N MET A 488 -2.84 -0.75 24.10
CA MET A 488 -3.70 -1.63 23.31
C MET A 488 -3.73 -1.21 21.84
N GLU A 489 -3.70 0.09 21.56
CA GLU A 489 -3.64 0.65 20.22
C GLU A 489 -2.29 0.33 19.55
N ASP A 490 -1.19 0.67 20.20
CA ASP A 490 0.17 0.46 19.69
C ASP A 490 0.51 -1.02 19.49
N SER A 491 -0.03 -1.92 20.34
CA SER A 491 0.11 -3.37 20.14
C SER A 491 -0.72 -3.92 18.98
N GLY A 492 -1.54 -3.08 18.33
CA GLY A 492 -2.47 -3.49 17.28
C GLY A 492 -3.63 -4.35 17.77
N TYR A 493 -3.85 -4.44 19.10
CA TYR A 493 -4.93 -5.26 19.67
C TYR A 493 -6.31 -4.68 19.35
N ILE A 494 -6.47 -3.34 19.35
CA ILE A 494 -7.73 -2.67 19.01
C ILE A 494 -8.13 -2.98 17.57
N ALA A 495 -7.18 -2.98 16.61
CA ALA A 495 -7.45 -3.35 15.22
C ALA A 495 -7.94 -4.81 15.11
N ARG A 496 -7.34 -5.72 15.88
CA ARG A 496 -7.78 -7.13 15.94
C ARG A 496 -9.19 -7.29 16.52
N VAL A 497 -9.52 -6.50 17.55
CA VAL A 497 -10.86 -6.45 18.15
C VAL A 497 -11.89 -5.93 17.15
N ALA A 498 -11.58 -4.81 16.46
CA ALA A 498 -12.45 -4.24 15.46
C ALA A 498 -12.79 -5.25 14.36
N PHE A 499 -11.82 -6.04 13.93
CA PHE A 499 -11.97 -7.05 12.89
C PHE A 499 -12.97 -8.17 13.26
N PHE A 500 -12.92 -8.71 14.48
CA PHE A 500 -13.91 -9.72 14.88
C PHE A 500 -15.27 -9.13 15.25
N MET A 501 -15.31 -7.87 15.75
CA MET A 501 -16.56 -7.18 16.06
C MET A 501 -17.35 -6.82 14.80
N ASP A 502 -16.68 -6.43 13.70
CA ASP A 502 -17.31 -6.16 12.40
C ASP A 502 -18.17 -7.37 11.95
N LYS A 503 -17.63 -8.59 12.08
CA LYS A 503 -18.36 -9.81 11.73
C LYS A 503 -19.56 -10.10 12.66
N LEU A 504 -19.45 -9.72 13.93
CA LEU A 504 -20.52 -9.93 14.91
C LEU A 504 -21.67 -8.94 14.71
N LEU A 505 -21.33 -7.71 14.27
CA LEU A 505 -22.29 -6.63 14.04
C LEU A 505 -23.00 -6.72 12.68
N ARG A 506 -22.40 -7.39 11.69
CA ARG A 506 -23.01 -7.59 10.35
C ARG A 506 -24.00 -8.76 10.27
N LYS A 507 -24.24 -9.47 11.36
CA LYS A 507 -25.29 -10.46 11.50
C LYS A 507 -26.55 -9.83 12.10
#